data_c8d7101d477050c8ff18d88982f56a31
#
_entry.id   c8d7101d477050c8ff18d88982f56a31
#
_cell.length_a   1.000
_cell.length_b   1.000
_cell.length_c   1.000
_cell.angle_alpha   90.00
_cell.angle_beta   90.00
_cell.angle_gamma   90.00
#
_symmetry.space_group_name_H-M   'P 1'
#
loop_
_entity.id
_entity.type
_entity.pdbx_description
1 polymer ?
#
loop_
_entity_poly.entity_id
_entity_poly.type
_entity_poly.pdbx_seq_one_letter_code
_entity_poly.pdbx_strand_id
1 'polypeptide(L)'
;DNGISFYRYYIMDTLYVEQDKCFHLTFVPNNSQDFGFTGHLYILADSTFRLKECVLNLPKKTDVNFVENMQITQLFGALPTGEWVQTTDDMLCELNMFGGRFMVRRVTRNSEYAFEEVPEQIFKQKGREVKDVNAMMRGDDFWTAYRGETELTTSESNMDNFIDNLTKIKGFKYIMVGLKALIESYVETGNPSKVDVGPINAMVSSNYVDGLRLRATAQTTANLHPQIFLKGYVAYGFKDERMKYLGQVEYSFDKKEYLAREYPK
;
A
#
# COMPACT_ATOMS: atom_id res chain seq x y z
N ASP A 1 -24.70 -6.80 1.26
CA ASP A 1 -24.73 -6.78 2.74
C ASP A 1 -24.94 -8.17 3.34
N ASN A 2 -23.89 -8.98 3.32
CA ASN A 2 -23.96 -10.37 3.80
C ASN A 2 -23.14 -10.62 5.09
N GLY A 3 -22.84 -9.57 5.88
CA GLY A 3 -22.04 -9.70 7.09
C GLY A 3 -22.54 -10.77 8.06
N ILE A 4 -23.85 -10.82 8.28
CA ILE A 4 -24.47 -11.80 9.20
C ILE A 4 -24.39 -13.23 8.66
N SER A 5 -24.43 -13.43 7.35
CA SER A 5 -24.30 -14.76 6.75
C SER A 5 -22.84 -15.23 6.65
N PHE A 6 -21.91 -14.29 6.61
CA PHE A 6 -20.50 -14.57 6.44
C PHE A 6 -19.75 -14.72 7.78
N TYR A 7 -20.21 -14.01 8.83
CA TYR A 7 -19.57 -13.97 10.15
C TYR A 7 -20.49 -14.45 11.26
N ARG A 8 -19.91 -15.03 12.29
CA ARG A 8 -20.53 -15.25 13.61
C ARG A 8 -20.09 -14.17 14.55
N TYR A 9 -21.04 -13.65 15.31
CA TYR A 9 -20.83 -12.61 16.31
C TYR A 9 -21.15 -13.15 17.69
N TYR A 10 -20.30 -12.84 18.67
CA TYR A 10 -20.46 -13.24 20.04
C TYR A 10 -20.40 -11.99 20.93
N ILE A 11 -21.42 -11.78 21.74
CA ILE A 11 -21.40 -10.74 22.76
C ILE A 11 -20.54 -11.24 23.92
N MET A 12 -19.52 -10.49 24.28
CA MET A 12 -18.56 -10.84 25.30
C MET A 12 -18.95 -10.21 26.63
N ASP A 13 -18.93 -8.90 26.69
CA ASP A 13 -19.18 -8.09 27.87
C ASP A 13 -19.66 -6.68 27.51
N THR A 14 -19.74 -5.84 28.53
CA THR A 14 -19.99 -4.41 28.38
C THR A 14 -18.89 -3.68 29.15
N LEU A 15 -18.18 -2.81 28.44
CA LEU A 15 -17.05 -2.06 28.99
C LEU A 15 -17.08 -0.59 28.55
N TYR A 16 -16.15 0.19 29.04
CA TYR A 16 -15.99 1.58 28.63
C TYR A 16 -14.80 1.69 27.66
N VAL A 17 -15.04 2.30 26.51
CA VAL A 17 -14.01 2.75 25.57
C VAL A 17 -13.94 4.27 25.71
N GLU A 18 -12.82 4.78 26.23
CA GLU A 18 -12.72 6.16 26.69
C GLU A 18 -13.81 6.48 27.74
N GLN A 19 -14.77 7.33 27.39
CA GLN A 19 -15.88 7.71 28.25
C GLN A 19 -17.21 7.06 27.87
N ASP A 20 -17.24 6.34 26.75
CA ASP A 20 -18.45 5.76 26.18
C ASP A 20 -18.63 4.32 26.64
N LYS A 21 -19.81 4.00 27.17
CA LYS A 21 -20.20 2.63 27.49
C LYS A 21 -20.49 1.87 26.20
N CYS A 22 -19.83 0.72 26.00
CA CYS A 22 -19.93 -0.05 24.77
C CYS A 22 -20.24 -1.54 25.04
N PHE A 23 -21.02 -2.13 24.15
CA PHE A 23 -21.09 -3.57 24.01
C PHE A 23 -19.85 -4.04 23.25
N HIS A 24 -19.14 -4.98 23.83
CA HIS A 24 -18.00 -5.63 23.21
C HIS A 24 -18.44 -6.92 22.53
N LEU A 25 -18.27 -6.98 21.22
CA LEU A 25 -18.51 -8.17 20.42
C LEU A 25 -17.21 -8.67 19.83
N THR A 26 -17.08 -10.00 19.74
CA THR A 26 -16.06 -10.62 18.88
C THR A 26 -16.74 -11.20 17.64
N PHE A 27 -16.02 -11.26 16.54
CA PHE A 27 -16.51 -11.87 15.31
C PHE A 27 -15.46 -12.74 14.64
N VAL A 28 -15.93 -13.81 14.00
CA VAL A 28 -15.10 -14.75 13.25
C VAL A 28 -15.85 -15.19 11.99
N PRO A 29 -15.17 -15.52 10.88
CA PRO A 29 -15.80 -16.09 9.71
C PRO A 29 -16.56 -17.40 10.06
N ASN A 30 -17.71 -17.61 9.45
CA ASN A 30 -18.50 -18.83 9.58
C ASN A 30 -17.71 -20.07 9.15
N ASN A 31 -16.96 -19.93 8.08
CA ASN A 31 -16.08 -20.96 7.56
C ASN A 31 -14.63 -20.55 7.80
N SER A 32 -13.87 -21.37 8.51
CA SER A 32 -12.47 -21.09 8.84
C SER A 32 -11.52 -21.13 7.63
N GLN A 33 -11.99 -21.55 6.46
CA GLN A 33 -11.24 -21.55 5.21
C GLN A 33 -11.46 -20.28 4.40
N ASP A 34 -12.47 -19.49 4.75
CA ASP A 34 -12.74 -18.24 4.05
C ASP A 34 -11.71 -17.17 4.40
N PHE A 35 -11.34 -16.39 3.40
CA PHE A 35 -10.52 -15.22 3.60
C PHE A 35 -11.35 -14.12 4.28
N GLY A 36 -11.20 -13.99 5.58
CA GLY A 36 -11.92 -13.00 6.36
C GLY A 36 -11.16 -12.61 7.63
N PHE A 37 -11.38 -11.40 8.09
CA PHE A 37 -10.84 -10.94 9.37
C PHE A 37 -11.55 -11.60 10.54
N THR A 38 -10.84 -11.74 11.63
CA THR A 38 -11.42 -11.93 12.98
C THR A 38 -11.22 -10.65 13.77
N GLY A 39 -11.97 -10.43 14.83
CA GLY A 39 -11.69 -9.24 15.64
C GLY A 39 -12.76 -8.89 16.64
N HIS A 40 -12.77 -7.59 16.99
CA HIS A 40 -13.61 -7.04 18.03
C HIS A 40 -14.35 -5.80 17.51
N LEU A 41 -15.59 -5.67 17.93
CA LEU A 41 -16.41 -4.48 17.70
C LEU A 41 -16.84 -3.91 19.04
N TYR A 42 -16.69 -2.63 19.21
CA TYR A 42 -17.17 -1.88 20.36
C TYR A 42 -18.28 -0.96 19.89
N ILE A 43 -19.51 -1.30 20.26
CA ILE A 43 -20.73 -0.65 19.84
C ILE A 43 -21.31 0.15 21.00
N LEU A 44 -21.66 1.42 20.79
CA LEU A 44 -22.25 2.24 21.84
C LEU A 44 -23.46 1.56 22.47
N ALA A 45 -23.48 1.48 23.80
CA ALA A 45 -24.59 0.89 24.56
C ALA A 45 -25.68 1.97 24.80
N ASP A 46 -26.04 2.68 23.75
CA ASP A 46 -27.12 3.66 23.72
C ASP A 46 -28.17 3.28 22.66
N SER A 47 -29.14 4.16 22.42
CA SER A 47 -30.19 3.94 21.41
C SER A 47 -29.69 4.02 19.96
N THR A 48 -28.46 4.48 19.73
CA THR A 48 -27.91 4.65 18.38
C THR A 48 -27.17 3.43 17.86
N PHE A 49 -26.62 2.59 18.77
CA PHE A 49 -25.82 1.41 18.45
C PHE A 49 -24.71 1.68 17.42
N ARG A 50 -24.09 2.86 17.49
CA ARG A 50 -23.00 3.24 16.58
C ARG A 50 -21.72 2.51 16.93
N LEU A 51 -20.93 2.19 15.91
CA LEU A 51 -19.61 1.62 16.09
C LEU A 51 -18.66 2.67 16.67
N LYS A 52 -18.06 2.40 17.83
CA LYS A 52 -17.06 3.27 18.47
C LYS A 52 -15.65 2.89 18.09
N GLU A 53 -15.40 1.57 18.07
CA GLU A 53 -14.09 1.03 17.71
C GLU A 53 -14.26 -0.32 17.01
N CYS A 54 -13.39 -0.57 16.03
CA CYS A 54 -13.29 -1.86 15.35
C CYS A 54 -11.83 -2.31 15.32
N VAL A 55 -11.56 -3.51 15.79
CA VAL A 55 -10.24 -4.14 15.71
C VAL A 55 -10.33 -5.35 14.78
N LEU A 56 -9.64 -5.30 13.68
CA LEU A 56 -9.58 -6.35 12.66
C LEU A 56 -8.23 -7.05 12.74
N ASN A 57 -8.24 -8.36 12.90
CA ASN A 57 -7.03 -9.18 12.90
C ASN A 57 -7.06 -10.14 11.71
N LEU A 58 -5.98 -10.18 10.95
CA LEU A 58 -5.83 -11.18 9.91
C LEU A 58 -5.46 -12.52 10.56
N PRO A 59 -6.26 -13.58 10.38
CA PRO A 59 -5.93 -14.89 10.95
C PRO A 59 -4.63 -15.43 10.33
N LYS A 60 -3.77 -16.02 11.16
CA LYS A 60 -2.50 -16.64 10.72
C LYS A 60 -2.67 -17.77 9.68
N LYS A 61 -3.87 -18.32 9.57
CA LYS A 61 -4.22 -19.34 8.57
C LYS A 61 -4.53 -18.77 7.19
N THR A 62 -4.67 -17.45 7.11
CA THR A 62 -4.92 -16.74 5.85
C THR A 62 -3.59 -16.60 5.13
N ASP A 63 -3.21 -17.57 4.35
CA ASP A 63 -1.90 -17.69 3.67
C ASP A 63 -1.62 -16.52 2.71
N VAL A 64 -1.47 -15.33 3.31
CA VAL A 64 -1.07 -14.11 2.58
C VAL A 64 0.45 -14.08 2.54
N ASN A 65 0.99 -14.14 1.34
CA ASN A 65 2.43 -14.15 1.10
C ASN A 65 3.12 -13.03 1.89
N PHE A 66 4.14 -13.42 2.64
CA PHE A 66 5.01 -12.53 3.44
C PHE A 66 4.36 -11.87 4.67
N VAL A 67 3.05 -11.97 4.89
CA VAL A 67 2.37 -11.39 6.05
C VAL A 67 2.35 -12.41 7.21
N GLU A 68 3.03 -12.10 8.31
CA GLU A 68 2.97 -12.91 9.54
C GLU A 68 1.79 -12.50 10.42
N ASN A 69 1.51 -11.21 10.49
CA ASN A 69 0.44 -10.66 11.30
C ASN A 69 -0.05 -9.34 10.70
N MET A 70 -1.34 -9.05 10.80
CA MET A 70 -1.91 -7.76 10.44
C MET A 70 -3.06 -7.44 11.40
N GLN A 71 -3.01 -6.24 11.94
CA GLN A 71 -4.07 -5.68 12.76
C GLN A 71 -4.46 -4.31 12.24
N ILE A 72 -5.74 -4.03 12.16
CA ILE A 72 -6.29 -2.72 11.80
C ILE A 72 -7.21 -2.29 12.92
N THR A 73 -6.96 -1.12 13.48
CA THR A 73 -7.83 -0.50 14.50
C THR A 73 -8.46 0.75 13.90
N GLN A 74 -9.76 0.81 13.92
CA GLN A 74 -10.55 1.93 13.41
C GLN A 74 -11.32 2.57 14.54
N LEU A 75 -11.15 3.88 14.72
CA LEU A 75 -11.86 4.66 15.71
C LEU A 75 -12.89 5.55 15.05
N PHE A 76 -14.04 5.69 15.72
CA PHE A 76 -15.15 6.49 15.25
C PHE A 76 -15.56 7.48 16.33
N GLY A 77 -16.01 8.67 15.93
CA GLY A 77 -16.42 9.72 16.84
C GLY A 77 -17.41 10.68 16.22
N ALA A 78 -18.03 11.49 17.08
CA ALA A 78 -18.91 12.56 16.64
C ALA A 78 -18.10 13.79 16.24
N LEU A 79 -18.45 14.39 15.12
CA LEU A 79 -18.01 15.74 14.79
C LEU A 79 -18.76 16.78 15.64
N PRO A 80 -18.24 18.00 15.76
CA PRO A 80 -18.97 19.09 16.41
C PRO A 80 -20.35 19.37 15.81
N THR A 81 -20.54 19.02 14.55
CA THR A 81 -21.78 19.14 13.79
C THR A 81 -22.78 18.00 14.05
N GLY A 82 -22.33 16.92 14.75
CA GLY A 82 -23.15 15.79 15.20
C GLY A 82 -23.07 14.53 14.32
N GLU A 83 -22.40 14.60 13.18
CA GLU A 83 -22.17 13.42 12.34
C GLU A 83 -21.19 12.46 13.00
N TRP A 84 -21.44 11.17 12.80
CA TRP A 84 -20.58 10.11 13.32
C TRP A 84 -19.69 9.58 12.20
N VAL A 85 -18.39 9.75 12.35
CA VAL A 85 -17.40 9.49 11.30
C VAL A 85 -16.23 8.66 11.81
N GLN A 86 -15.49 8.04 10.90
CA GLN A 86 -14.23 7.38 11.21
C GLN A 86 -13.14 8.43 11.40
N THR A 87 -12.61 8.57 12.58
CA THR A 87 -11.56 9.56 12.91
C THR A 87 -10.16 9.04 12.68
N THR A 88 -9.93 7.75 12.91
CA THR A 88 -8.60 7.14 12.82
C THR A 88 -8.67 5.75 12.21
N ASP A 89 -7.68 5.43 11.38
CA ASP A 89 -7.39 4.09 10.87
C ASP A 89 -5.91 3.80 11.13
N ASP A 90 -5.61 2.84 12.01
CA ASP A 90 -4.25 2.45 12.39
C ASP A 90 -4.02 1.00 11.97
N MET A 91 -3.20 0.80 10.97
CA MET A 91 -2.83 -0.52 10.46
C MET A 91 -1.40 -0.86 10.86
N LEU A 92 -1.24 -1.97 11.55
CA LEU A 92 0.04 -2.59 11.85
C LEU A 92 0.16 -3.89 11.08
N CYS A 93 1.24 -4.04 10.30
CA CYS A 93 1.51 -5.24 9.52
C CYS A 93 2.94 -5.74 9.79
N GLU A 94 3.06 -6.99 10.16
CA GLU A 94 4.34 -7.68 10.32
C GLU A 94 4.61 -8.52 9.07
N LEU A 95 5.71 -8.22 8.40
CA LEU A 95 6.14 -8.88 7.17
C LEU A 95 7.39 -9.71 7.43
N ASN A 96 7.44 -10.90 6.86
CA ASN A 96 8.62 -11.74 6.81
C ASN A 96 9.05 -11.93 5.36
N MET A 97 10.09 -11.24 4.96
CA MET A 97 10.60 -11.27 3.59
C MET A 97 12.12 -11.32 3.59
N PHE A 98 12.70 -12.04 2.63
CA PHE A 98 14.15 -12.08 2.41
C PHE A 98 14.97 -12.45 3.65
N GLY A 99 14.39 -13.24 4.56
CA GLY A 99 15.05 -13.64 5.83
C GLY A 99 15.05 -12.56 6.91
N GLY A 100 14.35 -11.44 6.70
CA GLY A 100 14.18 -10.36 7.66
C GLY A 100 12.71 -10.16 8.06
N ARG A 101 12.50 -9.68 9.29
CA ARG A 101 11.20 -9.24 9.78
C ARG A 101 11.10 -7.74 9.67
N PHE A 102 10.03 -7.27 9.06
CA PHE A 102 9.73 -5.85 8.87
C PHE A 102 8.38 -5.53 9.52
N MET A 103 8.31 -4.39 10.17
CA MET A 103 7.07 -3.87 10.72
C MET A 103 6.67 -2.64 9.93
N VAL A 104 5.47 -2.66 9.37
CA VAL A 104 4.88 -1.53 8.65
C VAL A 104 3.70 -1.03 9.46
N ARG A 105 3.70 0.23 9.83
CA ARG A 105 2.57 0.90 10.47
C ARG A 105 2.11 2.06 9.61
N ARG A 106 0.81 2.13 9.38
CA ARG A 106 0.15 3.24 8.70
C ARG A 106 -0.93 3.80 9.62
N VAL A 107 -0.80 5.05 9.98
CA VAL A 107 -1.81 5.77 10.76
C VAL A 107 -2.43 6.84 9.86
N THR A 108 -3.73 6.74 9.65
CA THR A 108 -4.52 7.74 8.93
C THR A 108 -5.43 8.45 9.93
N ARG A 109 -5.32 9.76 10.03
CA ARG A 109 -6.22 10.61 10.82
C ARG A 109 -7.06 11.43 9.85
N ASN A 110 -8.36 11.28 9.98
CA ASN A 110 -9.31 11.98 9.11
C ASN A 110 -9.79 13.24 9.82
N SER A 111 -9.73 14.36 9.13
CA SER A 111 -10.19 15.68 9.61
C SER A 111 -10.87 16.43 8.46
N GLU A 112 -11.46 17.57 8.77
CA GLU A 112 -12.06 18.46 7.77
C GLU A 112 -13.10 17.77 6.87
N TYR A 113 -14.03 17.04 7.48
CA TYR A 113 -15.08 16.37 6.76
C TYR A 113 -16.01 17.34 6.06
N ALA A 114 -16.22 17.14 4.74
CA ALA A 114 -17.19 17.85 3.94
C ALA A 114 -18.32 16.87 3.53
N PHE A 115 -19.56 17.26 3.73
CA PHE A 115 -20.76 16.46 3.41
C PHE A 115 -21.51 17.00 2.19
N GLU A 116 -20.86 17.83 1.40
CA GLU A 116 -21.39 18.35 0.16
C GLU A 116 -21.48 17.27 -0.91
N GLU A 117 -22.41 17.41 -1.83
CA GLU A 117 -22.51 16.50 -2.96
C GLU A 117 -21.24 16.59 -3.81
N VAL A 118 -20.60 15.45 -4.01
CA VAL A 118 -19.42 15.36 -4.87
C VAL A 118 -19.87 15.55 -6.34
N PRO A 119 -19.31 16.53 -7.06
CA PRO A 119 -19.70 16.78 -8.46
C PRO A 119 -19.52 15.52 -9.32
N GLU A 120 -20.54 15.17 -10.09
CA GLU A 120 -20.51 14.00 -11.01
C GLU A 120 -19.29 13.95 -11.94
N GLN A 121 -18.71 15.11 -12.24
CA GLN A 121 -17.55 15.24 -13.09
C GLN A 121 -16.32 14.50 -12.52
N ILE A 122 -16.20 14.41 -11.19
CA ILE A 122 -15.11 13.69 -10.52
C ILE A 122 -15.22 12.19 -10.81
N PHE A 123 -16.45 11.64 -10.86
CA PHE A 123 -16.67 10.22 -11.16
C PHE A 123 -16.54 9.89 -12.66
N LYS A 124 -16.62 10.90 -13.53
CA LYS A 124 -16.50 10.75 -14.99
C LYS A 124 -15.04 10.89 -15.47
N GLN A 125 -14.10 11.25 -14.59
CA GLN A 125 -12.68 11.34 -14.96
C GLN A 125 -12.13 9.95 -15.29
N LYS A 126 -11.44 9.86 -16.43
CA LYS A 126 -10.71 8.66 -16.82
C LYS A 126 -9.47 8.54 -15.93
N GLY A 127 -9.49 7.59 -15.03
CA GLY A 127 -8.41 7.33 -14.09
C GLY A 127 -8.92 7.30 -12.64
N ARG A 128 -8.38 6.39 -11.84
CA ARG A 128 -8.76 6.22 -10.42
C ARG A 128 -8.13 7.26 -9.49
N GLU A 129 -7.04 7.86 -9.90
CA GLU A 129 -6.29 8.81 -9.09
C GLU A 129 -5.96 10.03 -9.92
N VAL A 130 -6.35 11.19 -9.41
CA VAL A 130 -5.84 12.47 -9.92
C VAL A 130 -4.62 12.81 -9.07
N LYS A 131 -3.43 12.62 -9.64
CA LYS A 131 -2.18 13.06 -9.00
C LYS A 131 -1.89 14.48 -9.46
N ASP A 132 -1.71 15.38 -8.51
CA ASP A 132 -1.13 16.68 -8.80
C ASP A 132 0.30 16.46 -9.35
N VAL A 133 0.60 17.05 -10.50
CA VAL A 133 1.90 16.97 -11.17
C VAL A 133 3.05 17.36 -10.22
N ASN A 134 2.79 18.28 -9.28
CA ASN A 134 3.76 18.77 -8.32
C ASN A 134 3.72 18.05 -6.96
N ALA A 135 2.89 17.02 -6.79
CA ALA A 135 2.73 16.34 -5.50
C ALA A 135 4.05 15.84 -4.91
N MET A 136 4.94 15.30 -5.74
CA MET A 136 6.25 14.79 -5.34
C MET A 136 7.33 15.89 -5.18
N MET A 137 7.02 17.11 -5.54
CA MET A 137 7.94 18.26 -5.46
C MET A 137 7.65 19.17 -4.26
N ARG A 138 6.61 18.83 -3.46
CA ARG A 138 6.23 19.61 -2.29
C ARG A 138 7.25 19.41 -1.18
N GLY A 139 7.78 20.52 -0.66
CA GLY A 139 8.76 20.50 0.42
C GLY A 139 8.14 20.26 1.81
N ASP A 140 8.99 20.10 2.80
CA ASP A 140 8.60 19.84 4.19
C ASP A 140 7.69 20.91 4.78
N ASP A 141 7.89 22.17 4.38
CA ASP A 141 7.04 23.29 4.83
C ASP A 141 5.58 23.10 4.40
N PHE A 142 5.36 22.62 3.18
CA PHE A 142 4.01 22.31 2.70
C PHE A 142 3.38 21.19 3.53
N TRP A 143 4.10 20.11 3.78
CA TRP A 143 3.58 18.98 4.53
C TRP A 143 3.34 19.30 5.99
N THR A 144 4.19 20.16 6.57
CA THR A 144 4.01 20.65 7.93
C THR A 144 2.75 21.52 8.03
N ALA A 145 2.55 22.44 7.09
CA ALA A 145 1.35 23.26 7.02
C ALA A 145 0.08 22.43 6.75
N TYR A 146 0.17 21.45 5.84
CA TYR A 146 -0.94 20.54 5.51
C TYR A 146 -1.34 19.64 6.67
N ARG A 147 -0.38 19.23 7.51
CA ARG A 147 -0.64 18.45 8.72
C ARG A 147 -1.47 19.25 9.74
N GLY A 148 -1.44 20.57 9.66
CA GLY A 148 -2.20 21.47 10.49
C GLY A 148 -1.89 21.30 11.98
N GLU A 149 -2.93 21.29 12.80
CA GLU A 149 -2.83 21.14 14.26
C GLU A 149 -2.67 19.68 14.72
N THR A 150 -2.56 18.74 13.78
CA THR A 150 -2.39 17.31 14.13
C THR A 150 -1.02 17.07 14.74
N GLU A 151 -0.97 16.89 16.06
CA GLU A 151 0.26 16.57 16.76
C GLU A 151 0.73 15.16 16.42
N LEU A 152 2.03 15.03 16.14
CA LEU A 152 2.67 13.73 16.04
C LEU A 152 2.79 13.09 17.41
N THR A 153 2.51 11.80 17.50
CA THR A 153 2.83 11.05 18.71
C THR A 153 4.36 10.99 18.90
N THR A 154 4.80 10.77 20.13
CA THR A 154 6.23 10.60 20.44
C THR A 154 6.87 9.51 19.57
N SER A 155 6.14 8.45 19.27
CA SER A 155 6.62 7.35 18.40
C SER A 155 6.83 7.81 16.96
N GLU A 156 5.92 8.62 16.42
CA GLU A 156 6.01 9.16 15.05
C GLU A 156 7.17 10.14 14.93
N SER A 157 7.31 11.05 15.89
CA SER A 157 8.43 12.01 15.94
C SER A 157 9.78 11.31 16.08
N ASN A 158 9.86 10.25 16.86
CA ASN A 158 11.09 9.46 16.99
C ASN A 158 11.41 8.70 15.68
N MET A 159 10.40 8.27 14.91
CA MET A 159 10.60 7.63 13.63
C MET A 159 11.16 8.60 12.59
N ASP A 160 10.64 9.83 12.52
CA ASP A 160 11.16 10.87 11.64
C ASP A 160 12.64 11.16 11.94
N ASN A 161 12.97 11.38 13.22
CA ASN A 161 14.36 11.56 13.66
C ASN A 161 15.25 10.35 13.33
N PHE A 162 14.74 9.13 13.43
CA PHE A 162 15.48 7.93 13.08
C PHE A 162 15.75 7.86 11.57
N ILE A 163 14.75 8.15 10.73
CA ILE A 163 14.90 8.19 9.27
C ILE A 163 15.90 9.25 8.86
N ASP A 164 15.81 10.45 9.43
CA ASP A 164 16.77 11.54 9.17
C ASP A 164 18.21 11.14 9.53
N ASN A 165 18.39 10.43 10.63
CA ASN A 165 19.71 9.94 11.01
C ASN A 165 20.19 8.84 10.09
N LEU A 166 19.32 7.95 9.62
CA LEU A 166 19.67 6.92 8.62
C LEU A 166 20.11 7.54 7.29
N THR A 167 19.41 8.58 6.82
CA THR A 167 19.76 9.26 5.56
C THR A 167 21.12 9.91 5.58
N LYS A 168 21.62 10.32 6.78
CA LYS A 168 22.96 10.88 6.97
C LYS A 168 24.06 9.83 6.91
N ILE A 169 23.74 8.53 7.01
CA ILE A 169 24.74 7.46 6.94
C ILE A 169 25.26 7.34 5.52
N LYS A 170 26.59 7.44 5.38
CA LYS A 170 27.28 7.30 4.09
C LYS A 170 26.99 5.92 3.48
N GLY A 171 26.38 5.92 2.31
CA GLY A 171 26.00 4.69 1.61
C GLY A 171 24.54 4.25 1.80
N PHE A 172 23.78 4.82 2.74
CA PHE A 172 22.38 4.48 2.97
C PHE A 172 21.53 4.67 1.72
N LYS A 173 21.79 5.70 0.91
CA LYS A 173 21.10 5.91 -0.36
C LYS A 173 21.19 4.72 -1.32
N TYR A 174 22.30 3.99 -1.32
CA TYR A 174 22.47 2.80 -2.18
C TYR A 174 21.66 1.62 -1.66
N ILE A 175 21.50 1.50 -0.34
CA ILE A 175 20.63 0.52 0.30
C ILE A 175 19.17 0.82 -0.09
N MET A 176 18.77 2.08 -0.05
CA MET A 176 17.41 2.51 -0.44
C MET A 176 17.15 2.28 -1.93
N VAL A 177 18.12 2.59 -2.80
CA VAL A 177 18.01 2.28 -4.24
C VAL A 177 17.87 0.78 -4.47
N GLY A 178 18.66 -0.04 -3.76
CA GLY A 178 18.55 -1.49 -3.84
C GLY A 178 17.20 -2.02 -3.35
N LEU A 179 16.70 -1.50 -2.23
CA LEU A 179 15.40 -1.87 -1.69
C LEU A 179 14.25 -1.45 -2.61
N LYS A 180 14.30 -0.22 -3.13
CA LYS A 180 13.35 0.28 -4.14
C LYS A 180 13.36 -0.63 -5.38
N ALA A 181 14.52 -0.98 -5.89
CA ALA A 181 14.66 -1.87 -7.05
C ALA A 181 14.08 -3.27 -6.80
N LEU A 182 14.23 -3.80 -5.58
CA LEU A 182 13.64 -5.09 -5.20
C LEU A 182 12.10 -5.03 -5.12
N ILE A 183 11.56 -3.95 -4.56
CA ILE A 183 10.11 -3.77 -4.39
C ILE A 183 9.44 -3.44 -5.74
N GLU A 184 9.97 -2.47 -6.46
CA GLU A 184 9.41 -1.99 -7.73
C GLU A 184 9.80 -2.88 -8.91
N SER A 185 10.79 -3.76 -8.71
CA SER A 185 11.35 -4.64 -9.75
C SER A 185 12.03 -3.91 -10.92
N TYR A 186 11.99 -2.59 -10.98
CA TYR A 186 12.60 -1.78 -12.03
C TYR A 186 13.46 -0.68 -11.44
N VAL A 187 14.54 -0.33 -12.17
CA VAL A 187 15.41 0.80 -11.86
C VAL A 187 15.22 1.87 -12.92
N GLU A 188 14.83 3.04 -12.48
CA GLU A 188 14.74 4.23 -13.32
C GLU A 188 16.14 4.71 -13.69
N THR A 189 16.40 4.99 -14.98
CA THR A 189 17.72 5.43 -15.44
C THR A 189 17.90 6.96 -15.47
N GLY A 190 16.85 7.70 -15.09
CA GLY A 190 16.88 9.18 -15.08
C GLY A 190 15.68 9.77 -14.33
N ASN A 191 15.66 11.10 -14.26
CA ASN A 191 14.52 11.85 -13.70
C ASN A 191 14.19 13.05 -14.63
N PRO A 192 13.09 12.97 -15.42
CA PRO A 192 12.20 11.81 -15.59
C PRO A 192 12.89 10.64 -16.32
N SER A 193 12.56 9.42 -15.93
CA SER A 193 13.13 8.23 -16.57
C SER A 193 12.51 8.00 -17.94
N LYS A 194 13.35 7.87 -18.97
CA LYS A 194 12.94 7.53 -20.34
C LYS A 194 13.06 6.05 -20.63
N VAL A 195 13.91 5.35 -19.89
CA VAL A 195 14.17 3.92 -19.99
C VAL A 195 14.31 3.36 -18.59
N ASP A 196 13.58 2.30 -18.29
CA ASP A 196 13.69 1.55 -17.06
C ASP A 196 14.37 0.21 -17.28
N VAL A 197 15.29 -0.15 -16.38
CA VAL A 197 16.02 -1.42 -16.41
C VAL A 197 15.34 -2.38 -15.44
N GLY A 198 15.00 -3.57 -15.88
CA GLY A 198 14.32 -4.59 -15.06
C GLY A 198 13.38 -5.46 -15.89
N PRO A 199 12.67 -6.41 -15.26
CA PRO A 199 12.59 -6.59 -13.81
C PRO A 199 13.86 -7.21 -13.19
N ILE A 200 14.30 -6.64 -12.09
CA ILE A 200 15.56 -7.00 -11.40
C ILE A 200 15.53 -8.47 -10.93
N ASN A 201 14.39 -8.93 -10.43
CA ASN A 201 14.16 -10.31 -9.97
C ASN A 201 14.32 -11.36 -11.09
N ALA A 202 14.23 -10.94 -12.36
CA ALA A 202 14.42 -11.82 -13.50
C ALA A 202 15.84 -11.75 -14.11
N MET A 203 16.71 -10.86 -13.60
CA MET A 203 18.07 -10.71 -14.13
C MET A 203 18.94 -11.93 -13.84
N VAL A 204 18.71 -12.56 -12.69
CA VAL A 204 19.39 -13.80 -12.31
C VAL A 204 18.31 -14.84 -12.02
N SER A 205 18.33 -15.93 -12.72
CA SER A 205 17.38 -17.02 -12.53
C SER A 205 18.05 -18.37 -12.79
N SER A 206 17.45 -19.44 -12.31
CA SER A 206 17.93 -20.80 -12.56
C SER A 206 16.74 -21.69 -12.96
N ASN A 207 16.91 -22.48 -13.99
CA ASN A 207 15.94 -23.47 -14.40
C ASN A 207 16.64 -24.73 -14.98
N TYR A 208 15.87 -25.77 -15.22
CA TYR A 208 16.40 -27.06 -15.62
C TYR A 208 17.08 -27.05 -17.00
N VAL A 209 16.66 -26.16 -17.88
CA VAL A 209 17.16 -26.06 -19.27
C VAL A 209 18.41 -25.19 -19.32
N ASP A 210 18.31 -23.97 -18.81
CA ASP A 210 19.37 -22.96 -18.92
C ASP A 210 20.46 -23.11 -17.83
N GLY A 211 20.16 -23.86 -16.76
CA GLY A 211 20.95 -23.80 -15.54
C GLY A 211 20.87 -22.40 -14.93
N LEU A 212 22.00 -21.84 -14.53
CA LEU A 212 22.09 -20.42 -14.20
C LEU A 212 21.86 -19.60 -15.48
N ARG A 213 20.99 -18.58 -15.40
CA ARG A 213 20.70 -17.68 -16.50
C ARG A 213 20.86 -16.24 -16.05
N LEU A 214 21.63 -15.48 -16.78
CA LEU A 214 21.74 -14.04 -16.66
C LEU A 214 20.92 -13.37 -17.75
N ARG A 215 20.17 -12.32 -17.40
CA ARG A 215 19.30 -11.59 -18.29
C ARG A 215 19.43 -10.08 -18.07
N ALA A 216 19.64 -9.35 -19.17
CA ALA A 216 19.53 -7.89 -19.18
C ALA A 216 18.25 -7.50 -19.88
N THR A 217 17.39 -6.74 -19.21
CA THR A 217 16.08 -6.31 -19.72
C THR A 217 15.93 -4.81 -19.55
N ALA A 218 15.34 -4.16 -20.54
CA ALA A 218 14.96 -2.76 -20.47
C ALA A 218 13.61 -2.50 -21.16
N GLN A 219 12.93 -1.43 -20.73
CA GLN A 219 11.71 -0.94 -21.36
C GLN A 219 11.73 0.59 -21.41
N THR A 220 11.08 1.15 -22.43
CA THR A 220 10.89 2.60 -22.54
C THR A 220 9.65 3.02 -21.74
N THR A 221 9.63 4.27 -21.32
CA THR A 221 8.50 4.91 -20.63
C THR A 221 7.81 5.91 -21.51
N ALA A 222 6.68 6.45 -21.08
CA ALA A 222 5.95 7.51 -21.75
C ALA A 222 6.74 8.84 -21.83
N ASN A 223 7.76 8.99 -20.97
CA ASN A 223 8.69 10.13 -21.04
C ASN A 223 9.59 10.12 -22.29
N LEU A 224 9.75 8.95 -22.93
CA LEU A 224 10.41 8.86 -24.24
C LEU A 224 9.41 9.10 -25.35
N HIS A 225 8.28 8.37 -25.33
CA HIS A 225 7.18 8.56 -26.28
C HIS A 225 5.86 8.11 -25.65
N PRO A 226 4.80 8.95 -25.63
CA PRO A 226 3.59 8.69 -24.86
C PRO A 226 2.69 7.56 -25.41
N GLN A 227 2.95 7.09 -26.61
CA GLN A 227 2.13 6.07 -27.29
C GLN A 227 2.94 4.88 -27.82
N ILE A 228 4.26 4.97 -27.94
CA ILE A 228 5.12 3.92 -28.47
C ILE A 228 6.06 3.44 -27.36
N PHE A 229 6.00 2.16 -27.08
CA PHE A 229 6.81 1.54 -26.04
C PHE A 229 7.62 0.39 -26.62
N LEU A 230 8.89 0.37 -26.27
CA LEU A 230 9.81 -0.70 -26.62
C LEU A 230 10.17 -1.46 -25.36
N LYS A 231 10.15 -2.77 -25.44
CA LYS A 231 10.60 -3.66 -24.38
C LYS A 231 11.44 -4.77 -24.97
N GLY A 232 12.55 -5.07 -24.32
CA GLY A 232 13.39 -6.15 -24.81
C GLY A 232 14.30 -6.72 -23.73
N TYR A 233 14.81 -7.91 -24.02
CA TYR A 233 15.85 -8.52 -23.21
C TYR A 233 16.82 -9.31 -24.04
N VAL A 234 18.02 -9.50 -23.47
CA VAL A 234 19.02 -10.47 -23.89
C VAL A 234 19.35 -11.32 -22.67
N ALA A 235 19.42 -12.62 -22.84
CA ALA A 235 19.75 -13.56 -21.78
C ALA A 235 20.72 -14.63 -22.26
N TYR A 236 21.56 -15.11 -21.34
CA TYR A 236 22.50 -16.22 -21.58
C TYR A 236 22.28 -17.31 -20.55
N GLY A 237 22.07 -18.54 -21.01
CA GLY A 237 21.97 -19.73 -20.19
C GLY A 237 23.33 -20.44 -20.16
N PHE A 238 23.85 -20.69 -18.94
CA PHE A 238 25.19 -21.28 -18.77
C PHE A 238 25.22 -22.80 -19.01
N LYS A 239 24.07 -23.46 -18.91
CA LYS A 239 23.98 -24.92 -19.13
C LYS A 239 23.75 -25.29 -20.59
N ASP A 240 22.88 -24.53 -21.25
CA ASP A 240 22.59 -24.75 -22.68
C ASP A 240 23.49 -23.92 -23.61
N GLU A 241 24.32 -23.03 -23.02
CA GLU A 241 25.28 -22.17 -23.73
C GLU A 241 24.67 -21.33 -24.85
N ARG A 242 23.38 -20.93 -24.68
CA ARG A 242 22.62 -20.21 -25.70
C ARG A 242 22.24 -18.81 -25.29
N MET A 243 22.34 -17.93 -26.28
CA MET A 243 21.77 -16.58 -26.20
C MET A 243 20.28 -16.63 -26.53
N LYS A 244 19.48 -15.94 -25.71
CA LYS A 244 18.04 -15.78 -25.89
C LYS A 244 17.71 -14.30 -25.88
N TYR A 245 16.80 -13.88 -26.73
CA TYR A 245 16.44 -12.47 -26.85
C TYR A 245 14.97 -12.30 -27.15
N LEU A 246 14.44 -11.15 -26.80
CA LEU A 246 13.10 -10.68 -27.12
C LEU A 246 13.17 -9.21 -27.46
N GLY A 247 12.48 -8.80 -28.53
CA GLY A 247 12.15 -7.42 -28.83
C GLY A 247 10.64 -7.30 -28.98
N GLN A 248 10.05 -6.34 -28.31
CA GLN A 248 8.61 -6.08 -28.35
C GLN A 248 8.39 -4.59 -28.59
N VAL A 249 7.49 -4.27 -29.50
CA VAL A 249 6.98 -2.92 -29.74
C VAL A 249 5.50 -2.92 -29.35
N GLU A 250 5.09 -1.98 -28.55
CA GLU A 250 3.71 -1.83 -28.10
C GLU A 250 3.23 -0.42 -28.45
N TYR A 251 2.10 -0.32 -29.13
CA TYR A 251 1.46 0.93 -29.48
C TYR A 251 0.20 1.11 -28.65
N SER A 252 0.08 2.24 -27.98
CA SER A 252 -1.11 2.62 -27.22
C SER A 252 -1.91 3.64 -28.01
N PHE A 253 -3.20 3.39 -28.22
CA PHE A 253 -4.11 4.35 -28.86
C PHE A 253 -4.32 5.61 -28.02
N ASP A 254 -4.26 5.47 -26.70
CA ASP A 254 -4.32 6.59 -25.74
C ASP A 254 -2.90 6.98 -25.30
N LYS A 255 -2.68 8.27 -25.06
CA LYS A 255 -1.44 8.75 -24.44
C LYS A 255 -1.35 8.22 -23.02
N LYS A 256 -0.22 7.64 -22.67
CA LYS A 256 0.08 7.10 -21.33
C LYS A 256 0.94 8.09 -20.56
N GLU A 257 0.86 8.00 -19.23
CA GLU A 257 1.64 8.86 -18.35
C GLU A 257 3.01 8.24 -18.03
N TYR A 258 3.10 6.92 -17.89
CA TYR A 258 4.36 6.27 -17.55
C TYR A 258 4.61 4.96 -18.31
N LEU A 259 3.74 3.96 -18.24
CA LEU A 259 3.92 2.64 -18.88
C LEU A 259 2.82 2.32 -19.89
N ALA A 260 3.14 1.46 -20.86
CA ALA A 260 2.19 0.98 -21.88
C ALA A 260 0.95 0.33 -21.28
N ARG A 261 1.16 -0.49 -20.25
CA ARG A 261 0.11 -1.18 -19.50
C ARG A 261 -0.17 -0.50 -18.17
N GLU A 262 -0.43 0.77 -18.21
CA GLU A 262 -1.20 1.36 -17.14
C GLU A 262 -2.60 0.81 -17.27
N TYR A 263 -2.94 -0.15 -16.40
CA TYR A 263 -4.33 -0.57 -16.29
C TYR A 263 -5.17 0.68 -16.11
N PRO A 264 -6.31 0.81 -16.82
CA PRO A 264 -7.26 1.86 -16.51
C PRO A 264 -7.60 1.69 -15.04
N LYS A 265 -7.02 2.58 -14.26
CA LYS A 265 -7.22 2.64 -12.83
C LYS A 265 -8.61 3.15 -12.56
#